data_43d4e3fe4d1a5bde4313babefc8bd5c3
#
_entry.id   43d4e3fe4d1a5bde4313babefc8bd5c3
#
_cell.length_a   1.000
_cell.length_b   1.000
_cell.length_c   1.000
_cell.angle_alpha   90.00
_cell.angle_beta   90.00
_cell.angle_gamma   90.00
#
_symmetry.space_group_name_H-M   'P 1'
#
loop_
_entity.id
_entity.type
_entity.pdbx_description
1 polymer ?
#
loop_
_entity_poly.entity_id
_entity_poly.type
_entity_poly.pdbx_seq_one_letter_code
_entity_poly.pdbx_strand_id
1 'polypeptide(L)'
;MKKKLFICFLLIGSLMGSVMAQDIITNPLLFVFKLHGQTRKYQFTFNQSNDTLYLHWGIERNTRWQSGSYAMPQEALKTAVRLSFLQPEDGQHICLPIQETFALLSATAFQELKSQKAFHYNQTEYQLADTKSQAMGYSLLHVNDSVDGCEMWIMDNPDFPLIWEIQNNPLGINWKVAPIALPAHNLKEEIIQSPEKMGSIYYAYPTPNGMQTPVPEGYSPFYVSHYGRHGSRWMTSDERYLEVIRVFDTFHNKSGLTDLGEDV
;
A
#
# COMPACT_ATOMS: atom_id res chain seq x y z
N MET A 1 -7.14 -26.96 39.79
CA MET A 1 -6.08 -26.17 39.17
C MET A 1 -6.16 -26.06 37.62
N LYS A 2 -6.70 -27.04 36.89
CA LYS A 2 -6.77 -27.01 35.40
C LYS A 2 -7.74 -25.95 34.81
N LYS A 3 -8.81 -25.56 35.51
CA LYS A 3 -9.76 -24.54 35.02
C LYS A 3 -9.25 -23.10 35.01
N LYS A 4 -8.32 -22.74 35.92
CA LYS A 4 -7.73 -21.40 35.99
C LYS A 4 -6.72 -21.13 34.87
N LEU A 5 -6.04 -22.18 34.37
CA LEU A 5 -5.08 -22.07 33.28
C LEU A 5 -5.78 -21.83 31.93
N PHE A 6 -6.98 -22.38 31.74
CA PHE A 6 -7.74 -22.23 30.49
C PHE A 6 -8.29 -20.78 30.32
N ILE A 7 -8.67 -20.16 31.44
CA ILE A 7 -9.15 -18.75 31.44
C ILE A 7 -8.01 -17.78 31.13
N CYS A 8 -6.78 -18.03 31.62
CA CYS A 8 -5.61 -17.22 31.28
C CYS A 8 -5.24 -17.32 29.79
N PHE A 9 -5.35 -18.50 29.16
CA PHE A 9 -5.06 -18.63 27.72
C PHE A 9 -6.09 -17.92 26.84
N LEU A 10 -7.37 -17.93 27.21
CA LEU A 10 -8.42 -17.18 26.51
C LEU A 10 -8.25 -15.65 26.63
N LEU A 11 -7.80 -15.17 27.80
CA LEU A 11 -7.52 -13.73 28.02
C LEU A 11 -6.27 -13.28 27.25
N ILE A 12 -5.22 -14.10 27.16
CA ILE A 12 -4.00 -13.76 26.40
C ILE A 12 -4.29 -13.75 24.89
N GLY A 13 -5.10 -14.65 24.39
CA GLY A 13 -5.53 -14.68 22.99
C GLY A 13 -6.33 -13.44 22.57
N SER A 14 -7.22 -12.95 23.44
CA SER A 14 -8.00 -11.73 23.18
C SER A 14 -7.17 -10.45 23.28
N LEU A 15 -6.17 -10.41 24.16
CA LEU A 15 -5.25 -9.27 24.27
C LEU A 15 -4.31 -9.17 23.04
N MET A 16 -3.82 -10.28 22.51
CA MET A 16 -2.97 -10.24 21.31
C MET A 16 -3.75 -9.80 20.06
N GLY A 17 -5.01 -10.20 19.91
CA GLY A 17 -5.86 -9.74 18.82
C GLY A 17 -6.10 -8.23 18.84
N SER A 18 -6.33 -7.67 20.02
CA SER A 18 -6.56 -6.23 20.18
C SER A 18 -5.33 -5.37 19.88
N VAL A 19 -4.13 -5.83 20.26
CA VAL A 19 -2.88 -5.11 19.98
C VAL A 19 -2.59 -5.09 18.47
N MET A 20 -2.79 -6.21 17.78
CA MET A 20 -2.57 -6.29 16.32
C MET A 20 -3.55 -5.43 15.52
N ALA A 21 -4.83 -5.36 15.93
CA ALA A 21 -5.83 -4.51 15.28
C ALA A 21 -5.50 -3.02 15.46
N GLN A 22 -4.99 -2.64 16.64
CA GLN A 22 -4.63 -1.27 16.95
C GLN A 22 -3.42 -0.80 16.11
N ASP A 23 -2.45 -1.67 15.84
CA ASP A 23 -1.31 -1.37 14.98
C ASP A 23 -1.72 -1.09 13.51
N ILE A 24 -2.71 -1.79 13.00
CA ILE A 24 -3.23 -1.55 11.64
C ILE A 24 -3.97 -0.23 11.53
N ILE A 25 -4.76 0.11 12.54
CA ILE A 25 -5.54 1.35 12.56
C ILE A 25 -4.62 2.58 12.62
N THR A 26 -3.48 2.47 13.29
CA THR A 26 -2.56 3.60 13.51
C THR A 26 -1.54 3.80 12.39
N ASN A 27 -1.22 2.75 11.63
CA ASN A 27 -0.20 2.81 10.59
C ASN A 27 -0.83 2.94 9.19
N PRO A 28 -0.25 3.76 8.31
CA PRO A 28 -0.71 3.86 6.94
C PRO A 28 -0.56 2.53 6.20
N LEU A 29 -1.55 2.17 5.38
CA LEU A 29 -1.53 1.02 4.49
C LEU A 29 -1.46 1.47 3.03
N LEU A 30 -0.70 0.77 2.22
CA LEU A 30 -0.65 1.01 0.78
C LEU A 30 -1.63 0.09 0.07
N PHE A 31 -2.64 0.66 -0.55
CA PHE A 31 -3.58 -0.05 -1.40
C PHE A 31 -3.16 0.13 -2.86
N VAL A 32 -2.88 -0.98 -3.51
CA VAL A 32 -2.56 -1.02 -4.92
C VAL A 32 -3.81 -1.43 -5.68
N PHE A 33 -4.49 -0.46 -6.27
CA PHE A 33 -5.67 -0.68 -7.08
C PHE A 33 -5.30 -0.99 -8.52
N LYS A 34 -6.03 -1.91 -9.13
CA LYS A 34 -6.11 -2.11 -10.58
C LYS A 34 -7.51 -1.71 -11.03
N LEU A 35 -7.60 -0.61 -11.75
CA LEU A 35 -8.85 0.00 -12.22
C LEU A 35 -8.85 -0.02 -13.74
N HIS A 36 -9.63 -0.91 -14.36
CA HIS A 36 -9.73 -1.01 -15.82
C HIS A 36 -8.35 -1.03 -16.52
N GLY A 37 -7.41 -1.81 -16.01
CA GLY A 37 -6.06 -1.93 -16.55
C GLY A 37 -5.05 -0.88 -16.06
N GLN A 38 -5.48 0.14 -15.33
CA GLN A 38 -4.58 1.14 -14.73
C GLN A 38 -4.23 0.77 -13.30
N THR A 39 -2.98 0.94 -12.92
CA THR A 39 -2.53 0.77 -11.53
C THR A 39 -2.49 2.12 -10.82
N ARG A 40 -3.12 2.20 -9.64
CA ARG A 40 -3.09 3.37 -8.77
C ARG A 40 -2.72 2.94 -7.35
N LYS A 41 -1.86 3.69 -6.68
CA LYS A 41 -1.38 3.42 -5.33
C LYS A 41 -1.91 4.48 -4.40
N TYR A 42 -2.82 4.10 -3.51
CA TYR A 42 -3.35 4.98 -2.47
C TYR A 42 -2.75 4.61 -1.13
N GLN A 43 -2.42 5.62 -0.37
CA GLN A 43 -2.11 5.48 1.04
C GLN A 43 -3.40 5.67 1.84
N PHE A 44 -3.76 4.69 2.66
CA PHE A 44 -4.93 4.73 3.53
C PHE A 44 -4.50 4.75 4.99
N THR A 45 -5.18 5.57 5.78
CA THR A 45 -5.04 5.60 7.25
C THR A 45 -6.44 5.53 7.85
N PHE A 46 -6.62 4.64 8.80
CA PHE A 46 -7.88 4.50 9.52
C PHE A 46 -7.79 5.23 10.86
N ASN A 47 -8.86 5.90 11.24
CA ASN A 47 -8.97 6.59 12.52
C ASN A 47 -10.37 6.43 13.09
N GLN A 48 -10.48 5.85 14.28
CA GLN A 48 -11.73 5.73 15.00
C GLN A 48 -11.95 6.99 15.85
N SER A 49 -13.08 7.66 15.65
CA SER A 49 -13.51 8.79 16.47
C SER A 49 -14.98 8.65 16.80
N ASN A 50 -15.30 8.56 18.09
CA ASN A 50 -16.65 8.24 18.58
C ASN A 50 -17.20 6.97 17.88
N ASP A 51 -18.43 7.08 17.34
CA ASP A 51 -19.13 5.99 16.65
C ASP A 51 -18.89 5.97 15.14
N THR A 52 -17.75 6.52 14.67
CA THR A 52 -17.44 6.61 13.24
C THR A 52 -16.00 6.22 12.98
N LEU A 53 -15.79 5.34 12.01
CA LEU A 53 -14.49 5.02 11.48
C LEU A 53 -14.23 5.91 10.24
N TYR A 54 -13.17 6.69 10.31
CA TYR A 54 -12.71 7.50 9.20
C TYR A 54 -11.59 6.77 8.47
N LEU A 55 -11.71 6.68 7.16
CA LEU A 55 -10.66 6.25 6.26
C LEU A 55 -10.16 7.50 5.52
N HIS A 56 -8.95 7.92 5.82
CA HIS A 56 -8.27 8.99 5.09
C HIS A 56 -7.46 8.37 3.97
N TRP A 57 -7.59 8.90 2.79
CA TRP A 57 -6.83 8.45 1.63
C TRP A 57 -5.94 9.57 1.08
N GLY A 58 -4.82 9.16 0.49
CA GLY A 58 -3.92 10.06 -0.22
C GLY A 58 -3.27 9.36 -1.40
N ILE A 59 -3.04 10.10 -2.45
CA ILE A 59 -2.34 9.65 -3.65
C ILE A 59 -1.54 10.80 -4.26
N GLU A 60 -0.34 10.51 -4.73
CA GLU A 60 0.41 11.45 -5.56
C GLU A 60 0.02 11.27 -7.04
N ARG A 61 -0.45 12.36 -7.67
CA ARG A 61 -0.76 12.39 -9.10
C ARG A 61 -0.24 13.69 -9.71
N ASN A 62 0.51 13.56 -10.80
CA ASN A 62 1.08 14.73 -11.51
C ASN A 62 1.82 15.69 -10.58
N THR A 63 2.68 15.16 -9.70
CA THR A 63 3.47 15.92 -8.71
C THR A 63 2.63 16.67 -7.66
N ARG A 64 1.33 16.37 -7.56
CA ARG A 64 0.45 16.92 -6.54
C ARG A 64 -0.09 15.81 -5.65
N TRP A 65 -0.11 16.07 -4.37
CA TRP A 65 -0.78 15.22 -3.40
C TRP A 65 -2.27 15.51 -3.42
N GLN A 66 -3.08 14.49 -3.68
CA GLN A 66 -4.53 14.53 -3.60
C GLN A 66 -4.96 13.71 -2.39
N SER A 67 -5.99 14.14 -1.68
CA SER A 67 -6.44 13.48 -0.47
C SER A 67 -7.92 13.75 -0.19
N GLY A 68 -8.48 12.93 0.70
CA GLY A 68 -9.86 13.07 1.17
C GLY A 68 -10.17 12.01 2.21
N SER A 69 -11.44 11.81 2.52
CA SER A 69 -11.84 10.79 3.48
C SER A 69 -13.21 10.19 3.21
N TYR A 70 -13.39 8.96 3.70
CA TYR A 70 -14.69 8.31 3.87
C TYR A 70 -14.98 8.16 5.35
N ALA A 71 -16.20 8.49 5.77
CA ALA A 71 -16.71 8.25 7.11
C ALA A 71 -17.67 7.07 7.08
N MET A 72 -17.42 6.06 7.88
CA MET A 72 -18.25 4.86 8.04
C MET A 72 -18.87 4.89 9.44
N PRO A 73 -20.20 5.16 9.57
CA PRO A 73 -20.89 5.10 10.84
C PRO A 73 -20.80 3.71 11.47
N GLN A 74 -20.87 3.62 12.80
CA GLN A 74 -20.82 2.33 13.51
C GLN A 74 -21.91 1.35 13.03
N GLU A 75 -23.08 1.87 12.65
CA GLU A 75 -24.16 1.06 12.08
C GLU A 75 -23.74 0.38 10.78
N ALA A 76 -23.06 1.10 9.88
CA ALA A 76 -22.50 0.53 8.66
C ALA A 76 -21.46 -0.56 8.97
N LEU A 77 -20.56 -0.30 9.93
CA LEU A 77 -19.58 -1.30 10.36
C LEU A 77 -20.23 -2.55 10.96
N LYS A 78 -21.42 -2.43 11.54
CA LYS A 78 -22.16 -3.58 12.09
C LYS A 78 -22.94 -4.35 11.02
N THR A 79 -23.68 -3.64 10.14
CA THR A 79 -24.77 -4.24 9.36
C THR A 79 -24.71 -3.99 7.86
N ALA A 80 -23.69 -3.32 7.34
CA ALA A 80 -23.56 -3.11 5.90
C ALA A 80 -23.59 -4.42 5.13
N VAL A 81 -24.15 -4.36 3.92
CA VAL A 81 -24.35 -5.52 3.04
C VAL A 81 -23.64 -5.37 1.70
N ARG A 82 -22.90 -4.29 1.51
CA ARG A 82 -22.16 -4.05 0.27
C ARG A 82 -20.92 -3.18 0.48
N LEU A 83 -19.97 -3.31 -0.45
CA LEU A 83 -18.81 -2.43 -0.55
C LEU A 83 -19.16 -1.17 -1.36
N SER A 84 -18.64 -0.06 -0.92
CA SER A 84 -18.59 1.15 -1.72
C SER A 84 -17.41 1.06 -2.69
N PHE A 85 -17.66 1.34 -3.97
CA PHE A 85 -16.65 1.46 -5.00
C PHE A 85 -16.56 2.90 -5.52
N LEU A 86 -16.95 3.86 -4.70
CA LEU A 86 -16.85 5.27 -5.05
C LEU A 86 -15.40 5.63 -5.36
N GLN A 87 -15.20 6.30 -6.49
CA GLN A 87 -13.90 6.85 -6.82
C GLN A 87 -13.69 8.13 -6.01
N PRO A 88 -12.60 8.24 -5.24
CA PRO A 88 -12.35 9.45 -4.46
C PRO A 88 -11.95 10.62 -5.37
N GLU A 89 -12.48 11.79 -5.07
CA GLU A 89 -12.09 13.07 -5.67
C GLU A 89 -11.33 13.91 -4.66
N ASP A 90 -10.37 14.70 -5.15
CA ASP A 90 -9.51 15.53 -4.30
C ASP A 90 -10.32 16.51 -3.44
N GLY A 91 -10.00 16.56 -2.17
CA GLY A 91 -10.66 17.41 -1.18
C GLY A 91 -12.03 16.91 -0.70
N GLN A 92 -12.54 15.76 -1.18
CA GLN A 92 -13.83 15.27 -0.76
C GLN A 92 -13.79 14.51 0.56
N HIS A 93 -14.84 14.76 1.37
CA HIS A 93 -15.13 14.05 2.61
C HIS A 93 -16.54 13.44 2.49
N ILE A 94 -16.60 12.12 2.31
CA ILE A 94 -17.84 11.41 2.01
C ILE A 94 -18.27 10.60 3.21
N CYS A 95 -19.50 10.82 3.70
CA CYS A 95 -20.15 9.93 4.65
C CYS A 95 -20.84 8.80 3.85
N LEU A 96 -20.42 7.56 4.10
CA LEU A 96 -21.02 6.40 3.43
C LEU A 96 -22.41 6.11 4.00
N PRO A 97 -23.35 5.61 3.16
CA PRO A 97 -24.61 5.09 3.64
C PRO A 97 -24.42 3.94 4.62
N ILE A 98 -25.39 3.70 5.49
CA ILE A 98 -25.34 2.60 6.48
C ILE A 98 -25.29 1.21 5.85
N GLN A 99 -25.66 1.09 4.59
CA GLN A 99 -25.58 -0.17 3.84
C GLN A 99 -24.21 -0.46 3.24
N GLU A 100 -23.27 0.50 3.33
CA GLU A 100 -21.97 0.43 2.65
C GLU A 100 -20.79 0.55 3.60
N THR A 101 -19.76 -0.24 3.33
CA THR A 101 -18.42 -0.06 3.91
C THR A 101 -17.39 0.12 2.80
N PHE A 102 -16.24 0.66 3.11
CA PHE A 102 -15.10 0.73 2.20
C PHE A 102 -13.96 -0.13 2.74
N ALA A 103 -13.54 -1.10 1.94
CA ALA A 103 -12.43 -2.02 2.24
C ALA A 103 -12.59 -2.86 3.53
N LEU A 104 -13.75 -2.85 4.15
CA LEU A 104 -14.06 -3.61 5.37
C LEU A 104 -15.31 -4.46 5.17
N LEU A 105 -15.32 -5.65 5.74
CA LEU A 105 -16.54 -6.43 5.87
C LEU A 105 -17.32 -5.93 7.10
N SER A 106 -18.65 -5.97 7.08
CA SER A 106 -19.42 -5.66 8.30
C SER A 106 -19.28 -6.78 9.33
N ALA A 107 -19.48 -6.45 10.61
CA ALA A 107 -19.40 -7.42 11.70
C ALA A 107 -20.39 -8.59 11.51
N THR A 108 -21.61 -8.29 11.04
CA THR A 108 -22.62 -9.34 10.75
C THR A 108 -22.14 -10.27 9.65
N ALA A 109 -21.68 -9.76 8.51
CA ALA A 109 -21.19 -10.56 7.41
C ALA A 109 -19.95 -11.38 7.82
N PHE A 110 -19.06 -10.82 8.64
CA PHE A 110 -17.92 -11.55 9.17
C PHE A 110 -18.34 -12.69 10.11
N GLN A 111 -19.33 -12.47 10.97
CA GLN A 111 -19.87 -13.52 11.84
C GLN A 111 -20.55 -14.64 11.03
N GLU A 112 -21.29 -14.31 9.97
CA GLU A 112 -21.85 -15.28 9.05
C GLU A 112 -20.75 -16.12 8.41
N LEU A 113 -19.71 -15.48 7.86
CA LEU A 113 -18.54 -16.17 7.30
C LEU A 113 -17.90 -17.14 8.30
N LYS A 114 -17.73 -16.73 9.55
CA LYS A 114 -17.11 -17.60 10.59
C LYS A 114 -18.01 -18.78 10.98
N SER A 115 -19.32 -18.56 11.09
CA SER A 115 -20.28 -19.57 11.58
C SER A 115 -20.81 -20.48 10.48
N GLN A 116 -21.15 -19.92 9.32
CA GLN A 116 -21.81 -20.61 8.22
C GLN A 116 -20.84 -20.99 7.08
N LYS A 117 -19.61 -20.48 7.11
CA LYS A 117 -18.62 -20.61 6.03
C LYS A 117 -19.06 -19.93 4.72
N ALA A 118 -20.08 -19.08 4.79
CA ALA A 118 -20.61 -18.29 3.68
C ALA A 118 -21.21 -16.99 4.24
N PHE A 119 -21.32 -15.98 3.41
CA PHE A 119 -22.00 -14.74 3.71
C PHE A 119 -22.49 -14.06 2.42
N HIS A 120 -23.47 -13.17 2.55
CA HIS A 120 -23.99 -12.39 1.44
C HIS A 120 -23.45 -10.95 1.48
N TYR A 121 -22.84 -10.52 0.38
CA TYR A 121 -22.33 -9.14 0.21
C TYR A 121 -22.41 -8.73 -1.25
N ASN A 122 -22.66 -7.46 -1.55
CA ASN A 122 -22.83 -6.97 -2.92
C ASN A 122 -23.90 -7.73 -3.72
N GLN A 123 -24.95 -8.26 -3.07
CA GLN A 123 -26.01 -9.09 -3.65
C GLN A 123 -25.49 -10.47 -4.15
N THR A 124 -24.34 -10.89 -3.74
CA THR A 124 -23.68 -12.14 -4.12
C THR A 124 -23.34 -12.96 -2.88
N GLU A 125 -23.45 -14.29 -2.96
CA GLU A 125 -23.00 -15.19 -1.92
C GLU A 125 -21.52 -15.53 -2.12
N TYR A 126 -20.74 -15.31 -1.07
CA TYR A 126 -19.33 -15.69 -1.00
C TYR A 126 -19.17 -16.90 -0.08
N GLN A 127 -18.39 -17.87 -0.50
CA GLN A 127 -18.11 -19.08 0.25
C GLN A 127 -16.63 -19.15 0.65
N LEU A 128 -16.37 -19.68 1.84
CA LEU A 128 -15.03 -19.87 2.35
C LEU A 128 -14.30 -20.95 1.53
N ALA A 129 -13.24 -20.55 0.83
CA ALA A 129 -12.41 -21.46 0.03
C ALA A 129 -11.22 -21.99 0.84
N ASP A 130 -10.48 -21.14 1.56
CA ASP A 130 -9.33 -21.50 2.38
C ASP A 130 -9.17 -20.56 3.57
N THR A 131 -8.72 -21.10 4.71
CA THR A 131 -8.45 -20.35 5.94
C THR A 131 -6.97 -20.21 6.26
N LYS A 132 -6.07 -20.73 5.41
CA LYS A 132 -4.63 -20.80 5.69
C LYS A 132 -3.81 -19.71 5.03
N SER A 133 -4.45 -18.78 4.32
CA SER A 133 -3.76 -17.65 3.70
C SER A 133 -3.20 -16.69 4.76
N GLN A 134 -2.02 -16.16 4.50
CA GLN A 134 -1.36 -15.18 5.38
C GLN A 134 -0.76 -14.05 4.55
N ALA A 135 -0.81 -12.83 5.09
CA ALA A 135 -0.09 -11.69 4.55
C ALA A 135 0.40 -10.79 5.69
N MET A 136 1.66 -10.38 5.64
CA MET A 136 2.28 -9.49 6.63
C MET A 136 2.10 -9.94 8.09
N GLY A 137 2.08 -11.26 8.35
CA GLY A 137 1.86 -11.82 9.69
C GLY A 137 0.40 -11.94 10.12
N TYR A 138 -0.57 -11.51 9.29
CA TYR A 138 -2.00 -11.64 9.55
C TYR A 138 -2.56 -12.88 8.88
N SER A 139 -3.44 -13.59 9.60
CA SER A 139 -4.24 -14.68 9.02
C SER A 139 -5.34 -14.09 8.16
N LEU A 140 -5.54 -14.66 6.98
CA LEU A 140 -6.58 -14.26 6.04
C LEU A 140 -7.55 -15.40 5.76
N LEU A 141 -8.81 -15.06 5.60
CA LEU A 141 -9.87 -15.94 5.12
C LEU A 141 -10.04 -15.70 3.62
N HIS A 142 -9.79 -16.71 2.82
CA HIS A 142 -9.99 -16.65 1.38
C HIS A 142 -11.42 -17.09 1.06
N VAL A 143 -12.15 -16.23 0.36
CA VAL A 143 -13.53 -16.48 -0.06
C VAL A 143 -13.67 -16.23 -1.56
N ASN A 144 -14.58 -16.94 -2.20
CA ASN A 144 -14.92 -16.76 -3.60
C ASN A 144 -16.44 -16.82 -3.80
N ASP A 145 -16.92 -16.12 -4.81
CA ASP A 145 -18.27 -16.31 -5.31
C ASP A 145 -18.27 -17.32 -6.48
N SER A 146 -19.41 -17.98 -6.68
CA SER A 146 -19.59 -18.97 -7.74
C SER A 146 -20.20 -18.39 -9.03
N VAL A 147 -20.56 -17.12 -9.04
CA VAL A 147 -21.27 -16.47 -10.15
C VAL A 147 -20.29 -15.77 -11.07
N ASP A 148 -19.54 -14.83 -10.52
CA ASP A 148 -18.60 -13.98 -11.27
C ASP A 148 -17.14 -14.40 -11.09
N GLY A 149 -16.87 -15.32 -10.15
CA GLY A 149 -15.52 -15.75 -9.81
C GLY A 149 -14.72 -14.67 -9.09
N CYS A 150 -15.38 -13.73 -8.43
CA CYS A 150 -14.74 -12.73 -7.61
C CYS A 150 -14.17 -13.38 -6.34
N GLU A 151 -12.94 -13.03 -6.01
CA GLU A 151 -12.23 -13.57 -4.87
C GLU A 151 -11.86 -12.45 -3.89
N MET A 152 -11.98 -12.74 -2.58
CA MET A 152 -11.56 -11.83 -1.53
C MET A 152 -10.70 -12.52 -0.49
N TRP A 153 -9.68 -11.82 0.00
CA TRP A 153 -8.89 -12.22 1.17
C TRP A 153 -9.21 -11.24 2.29
N ILE A 154 -9.83 -11.75 3.34
CA ILE A 154 -10.35 -10.95 4.46
C ILE A 154 -9.52 -11.26 5.69
N MET A 155 -9.08 -10.24 6.40
CA MET A 155 -8.35 -10.42 7.65
C MET A 155 -9.21 -11.17 8.67
N ASP A 156 -8.67 -12.24 9.25
CA ASP A 156 -9.34 -13.02 10.31
C ASP A 156 -9.27 -12.29 11.66
N ASN A 157 -9.91 -11.13 11.68
CA ASN A 157 -10.02 -10.28 12.86
C ASN A 157 -11.45 -9.72 12.97
N PRO A 158 -12.23 -10.10 13.99
CA PRO A 158 -13.62 -9.66 14.15
C PRO A 158 -13.76 -8.16 14.42
N ASP A 159 -12.74 -7.53 15.01
CA ASP A 159 -12.77 -6.11 15.34
C ASP A 159 -12.41 -5.23 14.13
N PHE A 160 -11.67 -5.79 13.17
CA PHE A 160 -11.24 -5.09 11.98
C PHE A 160 -11.10 -6.04 10.78
N PRO A 161 -12.19 -6.52 10.19
CA PRO A 161 -12.19 -7.48 9.10
C PRO A 161 -11.86 -6.81 7.77
N LEU A 162 -10.61 -6.35 7.63
CA LEU A 162 -10.11 -5.66 6.45
C LEU A 162 -10.08 -6.62 5.25
N ILE A 163 -10.62 -6.17 4.13
CA ILE A 163 -10.50 -6.87 2.87
C ILE A 163 -9.12 -6.54 2.28
N TRP A 164 -8.21 -7.47 2.47
CA TRP A 164 -6.79 -7.33 2.11
C TRP A 164 -6.56 -7.34 0.61
N GLU A 165 -7.34 -8.13 -0.09
CA GLU A 165 -7.22 -8.27 -1.54
C GLU A 165 -8.59 -8.59 -2.15
N ILE A 166 -8.87 -8.02 -3.32
CA ILE A 166 -9.98 -8.40 -4.21
C ILE A 166 -9.41 -8.68 -5.59
N GLN A 167 -9.81 -9.81 -6.17
CA GLN A 167 -9.50 -10.20 -7.55
C GLN A 167 -10.79 -10.53 -8.30
N ASN A 168 -10.72 -10.42 -9.63
CA ASN A 168 -11.82 -10.76 -10.54
C ASN A 168 -13.15 -10.04 -10.23
N ASN A 169 -13.09 -8.84 -9.65
CA ASN A 169 -14.31 -8.07 -9.40
C ASN A 169 -14.99 -7.70 -10.73
N PRO A 170 -16.29 -7.99 -10.90
CA PRO A 170 -17.01 -7.73 -12.15
C PRO A 170 -17.04 -6.26 -12.55
N LEU A 171 -16.85 -5.32 -11.60
CA LEU A 171 -16.71 -3.89 -11.90
C LEU A 171 -15.31 -3.51 -12.41
N GLY A 172 -14.38 -4.47 -12.54
CA GLY A 172 -13.01 -4.21 -12.95
C GLY A 172 -12.18 -3.43 -11.91
N ILE A 173 -12.63 -3.40 -10.65
CA ILE A 173 -11.99 -2.72 -9.54
C ILE A 173 -11.39 -3.76 -8.60
N ASN A 174 -10.10 -4.00 -8.73
CA ASN A 174 -9.36 -4.92 -7.89
C ASN A 174 -8.36 -4.14 -7.02
N TRP A 175 -8.02 -4.67 -5.85
CA TRP A 175 -6.93 -4.12 -5.05
C TRP A 175 -6.21 -5.18 -4.24
N LYS A 176 -5.03 -4.80 -3.79
CA LYS A 176 -4.24 -5.54 -2.83
C LYS A 176 -3.58 -4.59 -1.86
N VAL A 177 -3.62 -4.92 -0.58
CA VAL A 177 -2.82 -4.22 0.43
C VAL A 177 -1.38 -4.69 0.31
N ALA A 178 -0.48 -3.74 0.23
CA ALA A 178 0.96 -3.98 0.21
C ALA A 178 1.60 -3.31 1.44
N PRO A 179 2.77 -3.80 1.90
CA PRO A 179 3.52 -3.05 2.88
C PRO A 179 3.84 -1.67 2.29
N ILE A 180 3.63 -0.62 3.06
CA ILE A 180 4.36 0.60 2.80
C ILE A 180 5.81 0.21 3.06
N ALA A 181 6.56 -0.01 1.99
CA ALA A 181 8.00 0.05 2.08
C ALA A 181 8.31 1.51 2.43
N LEU A 182 8.19 1.85 3.72
CA LEU A 182 8.97 2.94 4.23
C LEU A 182 10.39 2.53 3.86
N PRO A 183 11.10 3.31 3.04
CA PRO A 183 12.50 3.03 2.86
C PRO A 183 13.06 2.97 4.28
N ALA A 184 13.64 1.84 4.64
CA ALA A 184 14.39 1.70 5.90
C ALA A 184 15.59 2.68 5.91
N HIS A 185 15.65 3.56 4.92
CA HIS A 185 16.65 4.56 4.70
C HIS A 185 16.13 5.89 5.25
N ASN A 186 16.76 6.31 6.33
CA ASN A 186 16.76 7.72 6.65
C ASN A 186 17.47 8.43 5.48
N LEU A 187 16.69 9.00 4.57
CA LEU A 187 17.21 9.68 3.39
C LEU A 187 18.30 10.69 3.75
N LYS A 188 18.15 11.36 4.90
CA LYS A 188 19.14 12.30 5.42
C LYS A 188 20.46 11.60 5.75
N GLU A 189 20.41 10.44 6.41
CA GLU A 189 21.61 9.66 6.71
C GLU A 189 22.25 9.09 5.44
N GLU A 190 21.44 8.62 4.51
CA GLU A 190 21.93 8.12 3.23
C GLU A 190 22.63 9.21 2.41
N ILE A 191 22.09 10.42 2.37
CA ILE A 191 22.70 11.58 1.70
C ILE A 191 23.99 12.00 2.42
N ILE A 192 24.02 12.00 3.76
CA ILE A 192 25.24 12.33 4.51
C ILE A 192 26.35 11.30 4.23
N GLN A 193 26.00 10.02 4.09
CA GLN A 193 26.97 8.93 3.83
C GLN A 193 27.40 8.83 2.36
N SER A 194 26.56 9.27 1.45
CA SER A 194 26.75 9.16 -0.01
C SER A 194 26.16 10.39 -0.71
N PRO A 195 26.79 11.57 -0.54
CA PRO A 195 26.27 12.82 -1.07
C PRO A 195 26.19 12.83 -2.61
N GLU A 196 26.99 12.03 -3.29
CA GLU A 196 26.95 11.84 -4.75
C GLU A 196 25.59 11.35 -5.26
N LYS A 197 24.79 10.67 -4.42
CA LYS A 197 23.44 10.23 -4.77
C LYS A 197 22.45 11.38 -5.00
N MET A 198 22.77 12.57 -4.52
CA MET A 198 22.02 13.80 -4.83
C MET A 198 22.21 14.27 -6.28
N GLY A 199 23.20 13.75 -6.95
CA GLY A 199 23.50 14.09 -8.34
C GLY A 199 22.38 13.78 -9.34
N SER A 200 21.30 13.12 -8.92
CA SER A 200 20.12 12.85 -9.76
C SER A 200 20.53 12.19 -11.10
N ILE A 201 20.37 12.90 -12.21
CA ILE A 201 20.72 12.40 -13.55
C ILE A 201 22.24 12.27 -13.78
N TYR A 202 23.05 12.90 -12.95
CA TYR A 202 24.52 12.84 -13.02
C TYR A 202 25.12 11.75 -12.12
N TYR A 203 24.31 11.12 -11.28
CA TYR A 203 24.74 9.97 -10.51
C TYR A 203 25.00 8.78 -11.45
N ALA A 204 26.23 8.33 -11.53
CA ALA A 204 26.62 7.22 -12.37
C ALA A 204 26.00 5.91 -11.86
N TYR A 205 25.55 5.05 -12.77
CA TYR A 205 25.14 3.70 -12.39
C TYR A 205 26.33 2.96 -11.80
N PRO A 206 26.16 2.27 -10.67
CA PRO A 206 27.23 1.47 -10.10
C PRO A 206 27.63 0.38 -11.10
N THR A 207 28.93 0.13 -11.21
CA THR A 207 29.42 -0.99 -11.99
C THR A 207 28.84 -2.29 -11.45
N PRO A 208 28.20 -3.15 -12.27
CA PRO A 208 27.66 -4.41 -11.77
C PRO A 208 28.76 -5.26 -11.15
N ASN A 209 28.64 -5.57 -9.87
CA ASN A 209 29.63 -6.34 -9.10
C ASN A 209 29.45 -7.85 -9.24
N GLY A 210 28.57 -8.33 -10.12
CA GLY A 210 28.25 -9.73 -10.29
C GLY A 210 28.64 -10.28 -11.65
N MET A 211 29.01 -11.56 -11.67
CA MET A 211 29.08 -12.29 -12.95
C MET A 211 27.64 -12.38 -13.49
N GLN A 212 27.50 -12.13 -14.78
CA GLN A 212 26.23 -12.35 -15.47
C GLN A 212 25.82 -13.81 -15.33
N THR A 213 24.52 -14.05 -15.08
CA THR A 213 24.00 -15.41 -15.03
C THR A 213 24.31 -16.14 -16.33
N PRO A 214 25.03 -17.25 -16.31
CA PRO A 214 25.34 -17.99 -17.52
C PRO A 214 24.06 -18.51 -18.17
N VAL A 215 24.07 -18.61 -19.47
CA VAL A 215 22.97 -19.23 -20.21
C VAL A 215 22.84 -20.69 -19.76
N PRO A 216 21.62 -21.18 -19.41
CA PRO A 216 21.42 -22.58 -19.05
C PRO A 216 21.93 -23.54 -20.15
N GLU A 217 22.42 -24.70 -19.75
CA GLU A 217 22.90 -25.71 -20.68
C GLU A 217 21.80 -26.13 -21.67
N GLY A 218 22.13 -26.23 -22.95
CA GLY A 218 21.17 -26.56 -24.02
C GLY A 218 20.40 -25.36 -24.59
N TYR A 219 20.61 -24.15 -24.10
CA TYR A 219 19.97 -22.94 -24.60
C TYR A 219 21.00 -22.05 -25.31
N SER A 220 20.55 -21.39 -26.36
CA SER A 220 21.34 -20.37 -27.06
C SER A 220 20.49 -19.11 -27.21
N PRO A 221 20.97 -17.95 -26.77
CA PRO A 221 20.25 -16.69 -26.96
C PRO A 221 20.14 -16.39 -28.46
N PHE A 222 18.90 -16.16 -28.93
CA PHE A 222 18.67 -15.80 -30.34
C PHE A 222 18.10 -14.39 -30.50
N TYR A 223 17.63 -13.81 -29.43
CA TYR A 223 17.03 -12.47 -29.41
C TYR A 223 17.17 -11.79 -28.07
N VAL A 224 17.55 -10.53 -28.06
CA VAL A 224 17.55 -9.66 -26.85
C VAL A 224 16.66 -8.47 -27.11
N SER A 225 15.61 -8.31 -26.32
CA SER A 225 14.77 -7.11 -26.31
C SER A 225 15.16 -6.24 -25.13
N HIS A 226 15.57 -5.02 -25.41
CA HIS A 226 15.89 -4.03 -24.37
C HIS A 226 14.90 -2.86 -24.46
N TYR A 227 14.14 -2.68 -23.39
CA TYR A 227 13.34 -1.48 -23.18
C TYR A 227 13.95 -0.69 -22.04
N GLY A 228 14.69 0.33 -22.37
CA GLY A 228 15.41 1.14 -21.40
C GLY A 228 15.10 2.63 -21.56
N ARG A 229 15.41 3.39 -20.52
CA ARG A 229 15.45 4.83 -20.56
C ARG A 229 16.89 5.27 -20.84
N HIS A 230 17.08 6.45 -21.43
CA HIS A 230 18.43 7.03 -21.55
C HIS A 230 19.08 7.10 -20.14
N GLY A 231 20.38 6.89 -20.08
CA GLY A 231 21.20 7.15 -18.88
C GLY A 231 21.32 8.64 -18.57
N SER A 232 22.34 8.99 -17.81
CA SER A 232 22.67 10.41 -17.56
C SER A 232 22.83 11.16 -18.88
N ARG A 233 22.29 12.34 -18.95
CA ARG A 233 22.33 13.19 -20.15
C ARG A 233 22.61 14.63 -19.76
N TRP A 234 23.11 15.36 -20.74
CA TRP A 234 23.30 16.80 -20.61
C TRP A 234 21.98 17.52 -20.31
N MET A 235 22.07 18.65 -19.62
CA MET A 235 20.92 19.53 -19.45
C MET A 235 20.36 19.98 -20.80
N THR A 236 19.08 20.32 -20.82
CA THR A 236 18.35 20.59 -22.06
C THR A 236 18.69 21.96 -22.70
N SER A 237 19.39 22.83 -21.97
CA SER A 237 19.87 24.12 -22.50
C SER A 237 21.09 24.63 -21.73
N ASP A 238 21.91 25.43 -22.39
CA ASP A 238 23.08 26.08 -21.79
C ASP A 238 22.71 27.03 -20.65
N GLU A 239 21.54 27.66 -20.71
CA GLU A 239 21.06 28.58 -19.67
C GLU A 239 20.94 27.85 -18.32
N ARG A 240 20.50 26.58 -18.29
CA ARG A 240 20.41 25.79 -17.06
C ARG A 240 21.78 25.49 -16.47
N TYR A 241 22.81 25.28 -17.30
CA TYR A 241 24.19 25.16 -16.80
C TYR A 241 24.67 26.49 -16.21
N LEU A 242 24.39 27.59 -16.87
CA LEU A 242 24.78 28.93 -16.38
C LEU A 242 24.11 29.26 -15.05
N GLU A 243 22.87 28.84 -14.80
CA GLU A 243 22.21 29.01 -13.51
C GLU A 243 22.98 28.29 -12.38
N VAL A 244 23.40 27.07 -12.61
CA VAL A 244 24.17 26.27 -11.65
C VAL A 244 25.55 26.92 -11.43
N ILE A 245 26.25 27.26 -12.49
CA ILE A 245 27.57 27.90 -12.44
C ILE A 245 27.51 29.19 -11.62
N ARG A 246 26.52 30.06 -11.83
CA ARG A 246 26.33 31.30 -11.05
C ARG A 246 26.17 31.06 -9.55
N VAL A 247 25.53 29.96 -9.17
CA VAL A 247 25.42 29.60 -7.76
C VAL A 247 26.78 29.23 -7.19
N PHE A 248 27.58 28.39 -7.88
CA PHE A 248 28.94 28.05 -7.47
C PHE A 248 29.85 29.27 -7.43
N ASP A 249 29.83 30.11 -8.46
CA ASP A 249 30.58 31.39 -8.48
C ASP A 249 30.25 32.30 -7.29
N THR A 250 28.98 32.29 -6.88
CA THR A 250 28.55 33.10 -5.74
C THR A 250 29.15 32.57 -4.44
N PHE A 251 29.21 31.25 -4.25
CA PHE A 251 29.80 30.62 -3.06
C PHE A 251 31.32 30.70 -3.10
N HIS A 252 31.97 30.49 -4.23
CA HIS A 252 33.39 30.68 -4.43
C HIS A 252 33.81 32.08 -4.01
N ASN A 253 33.16 33.11 -4.57
CA ASN A 253 33.47 34.54 -4.25
C ASN A 253 33.24 34.91 -2.79
N LYS A 254 32.47 34.06 -2.02
CA LYS A 254 32.23 34.27 -0.59
C LYS A 254 33.04 33.30 0.29
N SER A 255 34.00 32.57 -0.28
CA SER A 255 34.75 31.52 0.40
C SER A 255 33.82 30.50 1.11
N GLY A 256 32.72 30.19 0.48
CA GLY A 256 31.67 29.27 1.00
C GLY A 256 31.77 27.83 0.48
N LEU A 257 32.72 27.53 -0.39
CA LEU A 257 32.97 26.22 -0.89
C LEU A 257 33.93 25.44 0.00
N THR A 258 33.82 24.11 0.01
CA THR A 258 34.82 23.21 0.56
C THR A 258 35.93 22.98 -0.45
N ASP A 259 37.09 22.43 -0.06
CA ASP A 259 38.19 22.09 -0.96
C ASP A 259 37.71 21.27 -2.17
N LEU A 260 36.81 20.31 -1.95
CA LEU A 260 36.21 19.54 -3.05
C LEU A 260 35.29 20.38 -3.94
N GLY A 261 34.63 21.38 -3.40
CA GLY A 261 33.76 22.29 -4.17
C GLY A 261 34.53 23.31 -5.00
N GLU A 262 35.78 23.58 -4.65
CA GLU A 262 36.67 24.43 -5.44
C GLU A 262 37.23 23.71 -6.70
N ASP A 263 37.25 22.39 -6.67
CA ASP A 263 37.77 21.56 -7.78
C ASP A 263 36.71 21.24 -8.85
N VAL A 264 35.46 21.67 -8.68
CA VAL A 264 34.35 21.45 -9.61
C VAL A 264 34.11 22.68 -10.50
#